data_ab75e70c6fc933caeea11a595e078f21
#
_entry.id   ab75e70c6fc933caeea11a595e078f21
#
_cell.length_a   1.000
_cell.length_b   1.000
_cell.length_c   1.000
_cell.angle_alpha   90.00
_cell.angle_beta   90.00
_cell.angle_gamma   90.00
#
_symmetry.space_group_name_H-M   'P 1'
#
loop_
_entity.id
_entity.type
_entity.pdbx_description
1 polymer ?
#
loop_
_entity_poly.entity_id
_entity_poly.type
_entity_poly.pdbx_seq_one_letter_code
_entity_poly.pdbx_strand_id
1 'polypeptide(L)' 'VIATEPTYRAVQEPDYSWTVIVVETGLAYCVQGFPIALLREEVALALADALNMMMPEGMTIH' A
#
# COMPACT_ATOMS: atom_id res chain seq x y z
N VAL A 1 8.53 12.19 17.60
CA VAL A 1 8.75 12.19 16.18
C VAL A 1 7.48 11.91 15.42
N ILE A 2 7.31 12.64 14.39
CA ILE A 2 6.14 12.49 13.56
C ILE A 2 6.52 11.71 12.32
N ALA A 3 5.86 10.62 12.12
CA ALA A 3 6.02 9.89 10.89
C ALA A 3 5.27 10.63 9.80
N THR A 4 5.96 10.94 8.74
CA THR A 4 5.36 11.72 7.67
C THR A 4 5.04 10.86 6.46
N GLU A 5 5.55 9.63 6.42
CA GLU A 5 5.35 8.78 5.28
C GLU A 5 4.26 7.77 5.54
N PRO A 6 3.42 7.52 4.56
CA PRO A 6 2.41 6.47 4.71
C PRO A 6 3.07 5.11 4.75
N THR A 7 2.39 4.16 5.35
CA THR A 7 2.87 2.79 5.38
C THR A 7 2.68 2.13 4.02
N TYR A 8 1.62 2.49 3.32
CA TYR A 8 1.29 1.90 2.03
C TYR A 8 1.17 2.99 0.98
N ARG A 9 1.49 2.63 -0.24
CA ARG A 9 1.43 3.58 -1.34
C ARG A 9 1.00 2.86 -2.61
N ALA A 10 0.21 3.54 -3.42
CA ALA A 10 -0.14 3.05 -4.74
C ALA A 10 0.90 3.53 -5.73
N VAL A 11 1.42 2.63 -6.54
CA VAL A 11 2.41 2.96 -7.56
C VAL A 11 1.96 2.40 -8.89
N GLN A 12 2.32 3.09 -9.97
CA GLN A 12 2.00 2.64 -11.30
C GLN A 12 3.12 1.78 -11.83
N GLU A 13 2.74 0.66 -12.43
CA GLU A 13 3.70 -0.26 -13.02
C GLU A 13 3.92 0.08 -14.48
N PRO A 14 4.96 -0.50 -15.09
CA PRO A 14 5.25 -0.20 -16.50
C PRO A 14 4.11 -0.55 -17.45
N ASP A 15 3.25 -1.49 -17.10
CA ASP A 15 2.12 -1.87 -17.94
C ASP A 15 0.89 -1.03 -17.66
N TYR A 16 1.07 0.07 -16.91
CA TYR A 16 0.02 1.03 -16.56
C TYR A 16 -0.98 0.51 -15.53
N SER A 17 -0.82 -0.70 -15.06
CA SER A 17 -1.60 -1.14 -13.91
C SER A 17 -1.02 -0.52 -12.63
N TRP A 18 -1.75 -0.68 -11.53
CA TRP A 18 -1.33 -0.10 -10.26
C TRP A 18 -1.17 -1.20 -9.22
N THR A 19 -0.26 -0.97 -8.30
CA THR A 19 0.07 -1.90 -7.24
C THR A 19 0.13 -1.14 -5.94
N VAL A 20 -0.34 -1.78 -4.87
CA VAL A 20 -0.17 -1.22 -3.53
C VAL A 20 1.09 -1.83 -2.94
N ILE A 21 2.02 -0.99 -2.54
CA ILE A 21 3.29 -1.45 -1.98
C ILE A 21 3.39 -1.07 -0.52
N VAL A 22 4.24 -1.81 0.18
CA VAL A 22 4.65 -1.44 1.53
C VAL A 22 5.86 -0.54 1.38
N VAL A 23 5.73 0.70 1.82
CA VAL A 23 6.75 1.71 1.55
C VAL A 23 8.10 1.29 2.10
N GLU A 24 8.10 0.70 3.29
CA GLU A 24 9.34 0.35 3.95
C GLU A 24 10.16 -0.64 3.15
N THR A 25 9.51 -1.61 2.54
CA THR A 25 10.21 -2.66 1.81
C THR A 25 10.23 -2.43 0.31
N GLY A 26 9.30 -1.62 -0.21
CA GLY A 26 9.17 -1.43 -1.63
C GLY A 26 8.51 -2.58 -2.35
N LEU A 27 8.01 -3.56 -1.61
CA LEU A 27 7.41 -4.75 -2.20
C LEU A 27 5.91 -4.64 -2.18
N ALA A 28 5.27 -5.39 -3.09
CA ALA A 28 3.82 -5.40 -3.17
C ALA A 28 3.23 -5.93 -1.87
N TYR A 29 2.16 -5.27 -1.43
CA TYR A 29 1.41 -5.75 -0.29
C TYR A 29 0.67 -7.01 -0.70
N CYS A 30 0.76 -8.04 0.13
CA CYS A 30 0.16 -9.32 -0.20
C CYS A 30 -0.90 -9.68 0.83
N VAL A 31 -1.97 -10.30 0.35
CA VAL A 31 -3.00 -10.83 1.21
C VAL A 31 -3.05 -12.33 0.95
N GLN A 32 -2.72 -13.11 1.97
CA GLN A 32 -2.72 -14.56 1.87
C GLN A 32 -1.89 -15.05 0.69
N GLY A 33 -0.75 -14.39 0.49
CA GLY A 33 0.17 -14.78 -0.58
C GLY A 33 -0.13 -14.20 -1.93
N PHE A 34 -1.19 -13.41 -2.06
CA PHE A 34 -1.55 -12.79 -3.34
C PHE A 34 -1.21 -11.31 -3.31
N PRO A 35 -0.38 -10.85 -4.25
CA PRO A 35 -0.06 -9.43 -4.29
C PRO A 35 -1.26 -8.61 -4.72
N ILE A 36 -1.39 -7.44 -4.12
CA ILE A 36 -2.45 -6.50 -4.45
C ILE A 36 -1.94 -5.67 -5.62
N ALA A 37 -2.14 -6.17 -6.82
CA ALA A 37 -1.58 -5.60 -8.02
C ALA A 37 -2.59 -5.68 -9.15
N LEU A 38 -2.20 -5.17 -10.34
CA LEU A 38 -3.03 -5.17 -11.52
C LEU A 38 -4.34 -4.43 -11.29
N LEU A 39 -4.25 -3.32 -10.58
CA LEU A 39 -5.42 -2.55 -10.18
C LEU A 39 -5.57 -1.32 -11.08
N ARG A 40 -6.77 -0.76 -11.07
CA ARG A 40 -6.97 0.57 -11.62
C ARG A 40 -6.46 1.60 -10.63
N GLU A 41 -6.17 2.79 -11.14
CA GLU A 41 -5.62 3.84 -10.30
C GLU A 41 -6.53 4.16 -9.12
N GLU A 42 -7.80 4.36 -9.36
CA GLU A 42 -8.69 4.76 -8.28
C GLU A 42 -8.83 3.66 -7.24
N VAL A 43 -8.78 2.40 -7.66
CA VAL A 43 -8.87 1.29 -6.72
C VAL A 43 -7.60 1.21 -5.89
N ALA A 44 -6.45 1.35 -6.53
CA ALA A 44 -5.18 1.28 -5.81
C ALA A 44 -5.05 2.41 -4.80
N LEU A 45 -5.43 3.61 -5.20
CA LEU A 45 -5.36 4.76 -4.30
C LEU A 45 -6.30 4.59 -3.13
N ALA A 46 -7.51 4.10 -3.39
CA ALA A 46 -8.47 3.90 -2.32
C ALA A 46 -8.01 2.82 -1.35
N LEU A 47 -7.43 1.75 -1.90
CA LEU A 47 -6.94 0.67 -1.04
C LEU A 47 -5.77 1.12 -0.18
N ALA A 48 -4.82 1.83 -0.78
CA ALA A 48 -3.67 2.31 -0.02
C ALA A 48 -4.14 3.23 1.09
N ASP A 49 -5.08 4.11 0.78
CA ASP A 49 -5.61 5.03 1.76
C ASP A 49 -6.32 4.29 2.89
N ALA A 50 -7.15 3.30 2.54
CA ALA A 50 -7.86 2.54 3.54
C ALA A 50 -6.91 1.76 4.43
N LEU A 51 -5.87 1.18 3.85
CA LEU A 51 -4.90 0.43 4.63
C LEU A 51 -4.15 1.33 5.58
N ASN A 52 -3.79 2.52 5.13
CA ASN A 52 -3.11 3.47 6.00
C ASN A 52 -4.00 3.90 7.16
N MET A 53 -5.30 4.00 6.92
CA MET A 53 -6.22 4.36 7.97
C MET A 53 -6.46 3.22 8.95
N MET A 54 -6.50 2.00 8.43
CA MET A 54 -6.78 0.84 9.28
C MET A 54 -5.58 0.44 10.11
N MET A 55 -4.38 0.69 9.60
CA MET A 55 -3.16 0.30 10.29
C MET A 55 -2.23 1.48 10.36
N PRO A 56 -2.65 2.53 11.08
CA PRO A 56 -1.79 3.70 11.19
C PRO A 56 -0.53 3.35 11.94
N GLU A 57 0.49 4.11 11.63
CA GLU A 57 1.75 3.93 12.31
C GLU A 57 1.57 4.16 13.78
N GLY A 58 2.28 3.40 14.59
CA GLY A 58 2.11 3.48 16.01
C GLY A 58 1.09 2.49 16.52
N MET A 59 0.25 2.02 15.63
CA MET A 59 -0.70 0.96 15.97
C MET A 59 -0.15 -0.39 15.64
N THR A 60 1.06 -0.44 15.18
CA THR A 60 1.67 -1.68 14.78
C THR A 60 1.72 -2.63 15.96
N ILE A 61 1.37 -3.85 15.68
CA ILE A 61 1.38 -4.88 16.69
C ILE A 61 2.74 -5.51 16.75
N HIS A 62 3.17 -5.68 17.92
CA HIS A 62 4.50 -6.23 18.13
C HIS A 62 4.45 -7.55 18.86
#